data_0670f01fd9f76c1ca4838909c7c2803b
#
_entry.id   0670f01fd9f76c1ca4838909c7c2803b
#
_cell.length_a   1.000
_cell.length_b   1.000
_cell.length_c   1.000
_cell.angle_alpha   90.00
_cell.angle_beta   90.00
_cell.angle_gamma   90.00
#
_symmetry.space_group_name_H-M   'P 1'
#
loop_
_entity.id
_entity.type
_entity.pdbx_description
1 polymer ?
#
loop_
_entity_poly.entity_id
_entity_poly.type
_entity_poly.pdbx_seq_one_letter_code
_entity_poly.pdbx_strand_id
1 'polypeptide(L)'
;MTDVVIVGAGLAGLAAAVTLHRAGVPCAVLEASDDVGGRVRTDVVDGFRLDRGFQILNPAYPAIRRLADVDALDLGRFWRAVRVADDDRVSLLGHPVDTPKALRDIAARRYLSAKDLAALGTLSARVAAGPAPAIAARADRTTLDELRHAGISARAVETVLRPFLSGVFLDRELTTSARFFQLVWRSFLRSAPSLPALGMGELPRQLARTLPTSAIHLDTPVEEVRPGRVRTAGGEVWPARAVVVATDGSTAARLTGVAEPRWNSGTTWYFAPPRSPLREPVIVIDARGGPVVNTSVVSEVCPAYAPPGAALVSASALTALPETEVRRALGRLYRTDATRWPVVARYEIAHALPAMPPPHELRREVRLGDGRYVCGDHRDTSSLQGALASGARAARAVLADLDS
;
A
#
# COMPACT_ATOMS: atom_id res chain seq x y z
N MET A 1 -3.42 -7.57 -35.24
CA MET A 1 -2.07 -7.60 -34.64
C MET A 1 -2.14 -6.72 -33.41
N THR A 2 -1.69 -7.19 -32.26
CA THR A 2 -1.73 -6.40 -31.03
C THR A 2 -0.59 -5.37 -31.04
N ASP A 3 -0.90 -4.06 -30.92
CA ASP A 3 0.14 -3.04 -30.99
C ASP A 3 1.03 -3.03 -29.75
N VAL A 4 0.44 -3.31 -28.57
CA VAL A 4 1.13 -3.24 -27.28
C VAL A 4 0.91 -4.52 -26.46
N VAL A 5 1.98 -5.12 -25.97
CA VAL A 5 1.91 -6.20 -24.98
C VAL A 5 2.35 -5.65 -23.61
N ILE A 6 1.52 -5.90 -22.58
CA ILE A 6 1.78 -5.55 -21.20
C ILE A 6 2.02 -6.83 -20.41
N VAL A 7 3.15 -6.92 -19.70
CA VAL A 7 3.53 -8.06 -18.89
C VAL A 7 3.21 -7.79 -17.42
N GLY A 8 2.21 -8.47 -16.89
CA GLY A 8 1.70 -8.35 -15.54
C GLY A 8 0.40 -7.54 -15.42
N ALA A 9 -0.62 -8.11 -14.78
CA ALA A 9 -1.92 -7.49 -14.49
C ALA A 9 -2.02 -6.95 -13.04
N GLY A 10 -0.92 -6.53 -12.46
CA GLY A 10 -0.92 -5.71 -11.24
C GLY A 10 -1.46 -4.31 -11.51
N LEU A 11 -1.59 -3.48 -10.45
CA LEU A 11 -2.13 -2.10 -10.60
C LEU A 11 -1.38 -1.26 -11.65
N ALA A 12 -0.07 -1.46 -11.81
CA ALA A 12 0.70 -0.72 -12.81
C ALA A 12 0.34 -1.15 -14.25
N GLY A 13 0.25 -2.46 -14.49
CA GLY A 13 -0.14 -3.00 -15.80
C GLY A 13 -1.57 -2.64 -16.16
N LEU A 14 -2.50 -2.78 -15.22
CA LEU A 14 -3.90 -2.39 -15.42
C LEU A 14 -4.04 -0.87 -15.68
N ALA A 15 -3.28 -0.03 -14.97
CA ALA A 15 -3.26 1.42 -15.22
C ALA A 15 -2.71 1.76 -16.62
N ALA A 16 -1.70 1.02 -17.08
CA ALA A 16 -1.19 1.16 -18.44
C ALA A 16 -2.23 0.72 -19.47
N ALA A 17 -2.84 -0.46 -19.28
CA ALA A 17 -3.86 -1.00 -20.18
C ALA A 17 -5.08 -0.08 -20.29
N VAL A 18 -5.63 0.40 -19.17
CA VAL A 18 -6.76 1.35 -19.15
C VAL A 18 -6.40 2.67 -19.84
N THR A 19 -5.17 3.15 -19.68
CA THR A 19 -4.72 4.39 -20.31
C THR A 19 -4.62 4.23 -21.83
N LEU A 20 -4.06 3.12 -22.31
CA LEU A 20 -3.99 2.80 -23.75
C LEU A 20 -5.38 2.57 -24.34
N HIS A 21 -6.23 1.80 -23.67
CA HIS A 21 -7.60 1.54 -24.10
C HIS A 21 -8.42 2.83 -24.28
N ARG A 22 -8.32 3.77 -23.31
CA ARG A 22 -8.97 5.09 -23.41
C ARG A 22 -8.44 5.95 -24.56
N ALA A 23 -7.23 5.68 -25.03
CA ALA A 23 -6.64 6.31 -26.21
C ALA A 23 -6.93 5.55 -27.53
N GLY A 24 -7.71 4.47 -27.48
CA GLY A 24 -8.06 3.67 -28.66
C GLY A 24 -6.97 2.73 -29.15
N VAL A 25 -5.89 2.51 -28.37
CA VAL A 25 -4.79 1.61 -28.74
C VAL A 25 -5.04 0.21 -28.17
N PRO A 26 -5.14 -0.82 -29.02
CA PRO A 26 -5.32 -2.20 -28.58
C PRO A 26 -4.09 -2.71 -27.83
N CYS A 27 -4.32 -3.38 -26.70
CA CYS A 27 -3.24 -4.04 -25.95
C CYS A 27 -3.66 -5.40 -25.45
N ALA A 28 -2.68 -6.30 -25.27
CA ALA A 28 -2.81 -7.56 -24.56
C ALA A 28 -2.06 -7.50 -23.24
N VAL A 29 -2.69 -7.96 -22.14
CA VAL A 29 -2.08 -8.05 -20.81
C VAL A 29 -1.84 -9.51 -20.50
N LEU A 30 -0.59 -9.91 -20.31
CA LEU A 30 -0.19 -11.27 -19.97
C LEU A 30 0.09 -11.36 -18.46
N GLU A 31 -0.71 -12.12 -17.74
CA GLU A 31 -0.60 -12.30 -16.27
C GLU A 31 -0.24 -13.74 -15.95
N ALA A 32 0.75 -13.91 -15.09
CA ALA A 32 1.23 -15.22 -14.69
C ALA A 32 0.29 -15.98 -13.75
N SER A 33 -0.55 -15.24 -13.02
CA SER A 33 -1.47 -15.78 -12.01
C SER A 33 -2.86 -16.05 -12.56
N ASP A 34 -3.69 -16.71 -11.75
CA ASP A 34 -5.09 -17.05 -11.97
C ASP A 34 -6.08 -15.86 -11.83
N ASP A 35 -5.62 -14.67 -11.38
CA ASP A 35 -6.44 -13.46 -11.24
C ASP A 35 -5.56 -12.21 -11.34
N VAL A 36 -6.19 -11.08 -11.61
CA VAL A 36 -5.55 -9.77 -11.66
C VAL A 36 -5.23 -9.23 -10.27
N GLY A 37 -4.37 -8.19 -10.19
CA GLY A 37 -4.09 -7.43 -8.98
C GLY A 37 -2.66 -7.58 -8.45
N GLY A 38 -1.97 -8.65 -8.79
CA GLY A 38 -0.61 -8.90 -8.30
C GLY A 38 -0.58 -8.98 -6.77
N ARG A 39 0.06 -8.02 -6.10
CA ARG A 39 0.10 -7.91 -4.62
C ARG A 39 -1.22 -7.41 -4.01
N VAL A 40 -2.12 -6.85 -4.80
CA VAL A 40 -3.41 -6.31 -4.33
C VAL A 40 -4.51 -7.32 -4.64
N ARG A 41 -4.60 -8.33 -3.79
CA ARG A 41 -5.58 -9.42 -3.91
C ARG A 41 -6.29 -9.66 -2.59
N THR A 42 -7.52 -10.17 -2.67
CA THR A 42 -8.36 -10.54 -1.52
C THR A 42 -8.85 -11.96 -1.72
N ASP A 43 -8.61 -12.81 -0.73
CA ASP A 43 -9.14 -14.17 -0.68
C ASP A 43 -10.45 -14.18 0.14
N VAL A 44 -11.33 -15.14 -0.13
CA VAL A 44 -12.54 -15.38 0.66
C VAL A 44 -12.42 -16.77 1.29
N VAL A 45 -12.37 -16.80 2.63
CA VAL A 45 -12.25 -18.02 3.41
C VAL A 45 -13.35 -18.03 4.47
N ASP A 46 -14.22 -19.01 4.45
CA ASP A 46 -15.34 -19.16 5.39
C ASP A 46 -16.21 -17.89 5.54
N GLY A 47 -16.36 -17.15 4.43
CA GLY A 47 -17.09 -15.89 4.36
C GLY A 47 -16.34 -14.66 4.85
N PHE A 48 -15.10 -14.81 5.36
CA PHE A 48 -14.21 -13.70 5.66
C PHE A 48 -13.48 -13.23 4.39
N ARG A 49 -13.31 -11.92 4.23
CA ARG A 49 -12.46 -11.32 3.19
C ARG A 49 -11.11 -10.99 3.78
N LEU A 50 -10.08 -11.54 3.18
CA LEU A 50 -8.70 -11.50 3.68
C LEU A 50 -7.80 -10.91 2.59
N ASP A 51 -7.40 -9.68 2.77
CA ASP A 51 -6.42 -9.08 1.87
C ASP A 51 -5.07 -9.76 2.06
N ARG A 52 -4.37 -10.04 0.96
CA ARG A 52 -3.03 -10.66 1.00
C ARG A 52 -2.00 -9.65 1.52
N GLY A 53 -1.96 -9.50 2.85
CA GLY A 53 -1.26 -8.44 3.57
C GLY A 53 -2.20 -7.29 3.94
N PHE A 54 -2.01 -6.70 5.13
CA PHE A 54 -2.80 -5.55 5.56
C PHE A 54 -2.49 -4.34 4.68
N GLN A 55 -3.45 -3.92 3.89
CA GLN A 55 -3.35 -2.80 2.95
C GLN A 55 -4.44 -1.78 3.23
N ILE A 56 -4.19 -0.54 2.87
CA ILE A 56 -5.13 0.57 3.04
C ILE A 56 -5.18 1.38 1.74
N LEU A 57 -6.38 1.69 1.28
CA LEU A 57 -6.63 2.60 0.19
C LEU A 57 -6.77 4.02 0.73
N ASN A 58 -6.07 4.98 0.10
CA ASN A 58 -6.30 6.40 0.37
C ASN A 58 -7.07 7.03 -0.80
N PRO A 59 -8.35 7.42 -0.61
CA PRO A 59 -9.17 8.00 -1.69
C PRO A 59 -8.67 9.35 -2.20
N ALA A 60 -7.73 10.00 -1.47
CA ALA A 60 -7.11 11.24 -1.94
C ALA A 60 -6.00 11.03 -2.98
N TYR A 61 -5.60 9.80 -3.25
CA TYR A 61 -4.57 9.51 -4.26
C TYR A 61 -5.03 9.94 -5.66
N PRO A 62 -4.28 10.85 -6.34
CA PRO A 62 -4.70 11.38 -7.63
C PRO A 62 -4.84 10.34 -8.73
N ALA A 63 -4.03 9.26 -8.71
CA ALA A 63 -4.13 8.20 -9.71
C ALA A 63 -5.40 7.36 -9.52
N ILE A 64 -5.79 7.08 -8.28
CA ILE A 64 -7.04 6.37 -7.97
C ILE A 64 -8.23 7.16 -8.51
N ARG A 65 -8.34 8.46 -8.18
CA ARG A 65 -9.43 9.32 -8.65
C ARG A 65 -9.54 9.45 -10.17
N ARG A 66 -8.44 9.26 -10.88
CA ARG A 66 -8.45 9.33 -12.36
C ARG A 66 -8.79 8.02 -13.04
N LEU A 67 -8.47 6.91 -12.42
CA LEU A 67 -8.55 5.59 -13.04
C LEU A 67 -9.72 4.77 -12.53
N ALA A 68 -10.09 4.91 -11.25
CA ALA A 68 -11.11 4.12 -10.59
C ALA A 68 -12.34 4.95 -10.21
N ASP A 69 -13.49 4.30 -10.17
CA ASP A 69 -14.71 4.82 -9.55
C ASP A 69 -14.64 4.53 -8.06
N VAL A 70 -14.30 5.57 -7.27
CA VAL A 70 -14.11 5.47 -5.83
C VAL A 70 -15.41 5.20 -5.09
N ASP A 71 -16.52 5.72 -5.60
CA ASP A 71 -17.84 5.57 -4.95
C ASP A 71 -18.35 4.14 -5.10
N ALA A 72 -18.10 3.51 -6.25
CA ALA A 72 -18.45 2.12 -6.50
C ALA A 72 -17.63 1.10 -5.66
N LEU A 73 -16.56 1.53 -4.99
CA LEU A 73 -15.80 0.67 -4.08
C LEU A 73 -16.47 0.52 -2.71
N ASP A 74 -17.50 1.30 -2.38
CA ASP A 74 -18.23 1.28 -1.10
C ASP A 74 -17.28 1.24 0.11
N LEU A 75 -16.59 2.36 0.34
CA LEU A 75 -15.44 2.41 1.25
C LEU A 75 -15.83 2.45 2.72
N GLY A 76 -15.44 1.42 3.49
CA GLY A 76 -15.30 1.51 4.93
C GLY A 76 -14.14 2.41 5.31
N ARG A 77 -14.32 3.31 6.30
CA ARG A 77 -13.34 4.35 6.65
C ARG A 77 -12.79 4.16 8.05
N PHE A 78 -11.47 4.21 8.16
CA PHE A 78 -10.82 4.40 9.45
C PHE A 78 -11.08 5.81 10.00
N TRP A 79 -11.10 5.95 11.29
CA TRP A 79 -10.91 7.27 11.87
C TRP A 79 -9.49 7.78 11.55
N ARG A 80 -9.34 9.09 11.38
CA ARG A 80 -7.99 9.70 11.29
C ARG A 80 -7.36 9.79 12.68
N ALA A 81 -7.19 8.62 13.28
CA ALA A 81 -6.70 8.43 14.63
C ALA A 81 -5.99 7.08 14.75
N VAL A 82 -5.15 6.97 15.76
CA VAL A 82 -4.50 5.71 16.16
C VAL A 82 -4.73 5.48 17.65
N ARG A 83 -4.94 4.24 18.05
CA ARG A 83 -4.85 3.84 19.44
C ARG A 83 -3.42 3.46 19.77
N VAL A 84 -2.85 4.15 20.74
CA VAL A 84 -1.53 3.87 21.29
C VAL A 84 -1.70 3.09 22.58
N ALA A 85 -1.30 1.84 22.58
CA ALA A 85 -1.37 0.95 23.72
C ALA A 85 0.00 0.79 24.40
N ASP A 86 0.01 0.86 25.70
CA ASP A 86 1.12 0.41 26.57
C ASP A 86 0.61 -0.51 27.68
N ASP A 87 1.45 -0.87 28.65
CA ASP A 87 1.06 -1.83 29.69
C ASP A 87 -0.11 -1.33 30.56
N ASP A 88 -0.15 -0.04 30.85
CA ASP A 88 -1.10 0.52 31.81
C ASP A 88 -2.35 1.10 31.16
N ARG A 89 -2.21 1.66 29.98
CA ARG A 89 -3.27 2.46 29.33
C ARG A 89 -3.30 2.30 27.82
N VAL A 90 -4.46 2.68 27.29
CA VAL A 90 -4.67 2.86 25.84
C VAL A 90 -5.13 4.30 25.64
N SER A 91 -4.46 5.05 24.78
CA SER A 91 -4.81 6.43 24.44
C SER A 91 -5.19 6.55 22.96
N LEU A 92 -6.15 7.41 22.68
CA LEU A 92 -6.57 7.72 21.32
C LEU A 92 -5.90 9.02 20.88
N LEU A 93 -5.05 8.95 19.86
CA LEU A 93 -4.40 10.11 19.25
C LEU A 93 -4.93 10.29 17.83
N GLY A 94 -5.45 11.46 17.50
CA GLY A 94 -6.04 11.70 16.20
C GLY A 94 -6.35 13.16 15.93
N HIS A 95 -6.95 13.41 14.77
CA HIS A 95 -7.35 14.75 14.38
C HIS A 95 -8.58 15.18 15.22
N PRO A 96 -8.50 16.27 16.01
CA PRO A 96 -9.55 16.63 16.97
C PRO A 96 -10.93 16.86 16.35
N VAL A 97 -10.97 17.38 15.13
CA VAL A 97 -12.25 17.64 14.41
C VAL A 97 -12.96 16.34 14.04
N ASP A 98 -12.20 15.30 13.61
CA ASP A 98 -12.81 14.04 13.18
C ASP A 98 -13.05 13.06 14.34
N THR A 99 -12.24 13.22 15.40
CA THR A 99 -12.25 12.33 16.55
C THR A 99 -12.21 13.15 17.84
N PRO A 100 -13.32 13.83 18.21
CA PRO A 100 -13.35 14.68 19.41
C PRO A 100 -12.98 13.94 20.69
N LYS A 101 -13.22 12.64 20.77
CA LYS A 101 -12.83 11.77 21.89
C LYS A 101 -11.31 11.77 22.14
N ALA A 102 -10.49 12.02 21.10
CA ALA A 102 -9.03 12.10 21.21
C ALA A 102 -8.55 13.34 22.00
N LEU A 103 -9.36 14.39 22.11
CA LEU A 103 -9.00 15.64 22.81
C LEU A 103 -8.54 15.40 24.25
N ARG A 104 -9.22 14.52 24.99
CA ARG A 104 -8.86 14.17 26.36
C ARG A 104 -7.47 13.56 26.45
N ASP A 105 -7.16 12.62 25.57
CA ASP A 105 -5.89 11.89 25.60
C ASP A 105 -4.74 12.76 25.06
N ILE A 106 -5.03 13.63 24.09
CA ILE A 106 -4.08 14.65 23.61
C ILE A 106 -3.78 15.66 24.73
N ALA A 107 -4.80 16.14 25.45
CA ALA A 107 -4.63 17.06 26.57
C ALA A 107 -3.83 16.45 27.74
N ALA A 108 -3.93 15.15 27.93
CA ALA A 108 -3.15 14.42 28.93
C ALA A 108 -1.63 14.39 28.63
N ARG A 109 -1.21 14.74 27.42
CA ARG A 109 0.21 14.86 26.98
C ARG A 109 1.09 13.66 27.31
N ARG A 110 0.51 12.47 27.35
CA ARG A 110 1.22 11.26 27.74
C ARG A 110 2.35 10.89 26.79
N TYR A 111 2.07 10.94 25.47
CA TYR A 111 3.01 10.54 24.43
C TYR A 111 3.56 11.72 23.63
N LEU A 112 2.80 12.80 23.51
CA LEU A 112 3.13 14.00 22.76
C LEU A 112 3.12 15.21 23.70
N SER A 113 4.23 15.89 23.84
CA SER A 113 4.32 17.17 24.56
C SER A 113 3.65 18.28 23.76
N ALA A 114 3.43 19.44 24.37
CA ALA A 114 2.95 20.62 23.63
C ALA A 114 3.91 21.04 22.50
N LYS A 115 5.23 20.87 22.72
CA LYS A 115 6.25 21.11 21.69
C LYS A 115 6.12 20.11 20.54
N ASP A 116 5.89 18.83 20.83
CA ASP A 116 5.68 17.80 19.79
C ASP A 116 4.43 18.08 18.96
N LEU A 117 3.32 18.48 19.60
CA LEU A 117 2.09 18.86 18.91
C LEU A 117 2.28 20.06 17.99
N ALA A 118 3.02 21.10 18.47
CA ALA A 118 3.36 22.25 17.65
C ALA A 118 4.27 21.87 16.46
N ALA A 119 5.27 21.02 16.68
CA ALA A 119 6.18 20.54 15.64
C ALA A 119 5.45 19.72 14.58
N LEU A 120 4.58 18.77 15.00
CA LEU A 120 3.73 18.00 14.09
C LEU A 120 2.74 18.88 13.34
N GLY A 121 2.16 19.89 14.00
CA GLY A 121 1.28 20.88 13.37
C GLY A 121 2.01 21.66 12.28
N THR A 122 3.21 22.16 12.56
CA THR A 122 4.06 22.88 11.59
C THR A 122 4.46 21.98 10.40
N LEU A 123 4.89 20.75 10.67
CA LEU A 123 5.20 19.76 9.63
C LEU A 123 3.96 19.50 8.76
N SER A 124 2.81 19.26 9.38
CA SER A 124 1.54 19.02 8.70
C SER A 124 1.11 20.18 7.83
N ALA A 125 1.16 21.42 8.36
CA ALA A 125 0.85 22.63 7.59
C ALA A 125 1.80 22.80 6.38
N ARG A 126 3.10 22.58 6.58
CA ARG A 126 4.13 22.68 5.52
C ARG A 126 3.91 21.67 4.38
N VAL A 127 3.46 20.43 4.68
CA VAL A 127 3.21 19.42 3.63
C VAL A 127 1.82 19.55 3.00
N ALA A 128 0.86 20.14 3.72
CA ALA A 128 -0.48 20.40 3.20
C ALA A 128 -0.53 21.57 2.21
N ALA A 129 0.20 22.65 2.50
CA ALA A 129 0.12 23.93 1.79
C ALA A 129 0.67 23.89 0.36
N GLY A 130 1.79 23.18 0.11
CA GLY A 130 2.46 23.18 -1.20
C GLY A 130 1.93 22.13 -2.19
N PRO A 131 2.23 22.22 -3.49
CA PRO A 131 1.96 21.16 -4.44
C PRO A 131 2.89 19.95 -4.22
N ALA A 132 2.42 18.74 -4.58
CA ALA A 132 3.23 17.52 -4.42
C ALA A 132 4.61 17.57 -5.11
N PRO A 133 4.78 18.19 -6.30
CA PRO A 133 6.10 18.36 -6.91
C PRO A 133 7.09 19.16 -6.07
N ALA A 134 6.63 20.14 -5.28
CA ALA A 134 7.49 20.90 -4.38
C ALA A 134 8.06 20.02 -3.24
N ILE A 135 7.33 18.99 -2.79
CA ILE A 135 7.85 18.00 -1.85
C ILE A 135 8.95 17.17 -2.51
N ALA A 136 8.73 16.72 -3.74
CA ALA A 136 9.70 15.92 -4.49
C ALA A 136 11.02 16.67 -4.77
N ALA A 137 10.98 18.00 -4.84
CA ALA A 137 12.17 18.85 -5.06
C ALA A 137 12.99 19.17 -3.79
N ARG A 138 12.50 18.80 -2.59
CA ARG A 138 13.23 19.06 -1.33
C ARG A 138 14.49 18.20 -1.24
N ALA A 139 15.46 18.62 -0.41
CA ALA A 139 16.58 17.77 -0.02
C ALA A 139 16.05 16.47 0.61
N ASP A 140 16.59 15.33 0.19
CA ASP A 140 16.19 14.03 0.71
C ASP A 140 17.05 13.62 1.91
N ARG A 141 16.43 12.99 2.86
CA ARG A 141 17.02 12.41 4.06
C ARG A 141 16.17 11.24 4.53
N THR A 142 16.54 10.55 5.61
CA THR A 142 15.69 9.53 6.19
C THR A 142 14.44 10.13 6.83
N THR A 143 13.35 9.37 6.91
CA THR A 143 12.15 9.77 7.65
C THR A 143 12.48 10.11 9.11
N LEU A 144 13.35 9.29 9.75
CA LEU A 144 13.79 9.54 11.12
C LEU A 144 14.49 10.90 11.26
N ASP A 145 15.40 11.25 10.36
CA ASP A 145 16.11 12.53 10.38
C ASP A 145 15.17 13.70 10.10
N GLU A 146 14.16 13.52 9.24
CA GLU A 146 13.14 14.54 9.00
C GLU A 146 12.31 14.84 10.25
N LEU A 147 11.90 13.79 10.99
CA LEU A 147 11.16 13.95 12.24
C LEU A 147 12.00 14.67 13.29
N ARG A 148 13.27 14.31 13.43
CA ARG A 148 14.22 15.00 14.33
C ARG A 148 14.42 16.47 13.92
N HIS A 149 14.63 16.70 12.62
CA HIS A 149 14.79 18.06 12.07
C HIS A 149 13.54 18.93 12.26
N ALA A 150 12.35 18.34 12.24
CA ALA A 150 11.10 19.04 12.56
C ALA A 150 10.97 19.40 14.05
N GLY A 151 11.89 18.97 14.92
CA GLY A 151 11.89 19.24 16.35
C GLY A 151 11.00 18.32 17.18
N ILE A 152 10.62 17.17 16.64
CA ILE A 152 9.84 16.15 17.34
C ILE A 152 10.76 15.40 18.32
N SER A 153 10.31 15.23 19.56
CA SER A 153 11.12 14.59 20.61
C SER A 153 11.36 13.10 20.33
N ALA A 154 12.48 12.58 20.83
CA ALA A 154 12.78 11.16 20.74
C ALA A 154 11.65 10.29 21.34
N ARG A 155 11.05 10.73 22.47
CA ARG A 155 9.91 10.03 23.07
C ARG A 155 8.73 9.93 22.10
N ALA A 156 8.30 11.02 21.49
CA ALA A 156 7.19 11.02 20.53
C ALA A 156 7.49 10.15 19.30
N VAL A 157 8.75 10.19 18.84
CA VAL A 157 9.21 9.30 17.77
C VAL A 157 9.08 7.84 18.18
N GLU A 158 9.68 7.44 19.30
CA GLU A 158 9.76 6.02 19.68
C GLU A 158 8.41 5.43 20.10
N THR A 159 7.54 6.23 20.77
CA THR A 159 6.27 5.69 21.31
C THR A 159 5.09 5.81 20.36
N VAL A 160 5.12 6.69 19.35
CA VAL A 160 3.98 6.95 18.46
C VAL A 160 4.39 6.82 16.99
N LEU A 161 5.36 7.63 16.56
CA LEU A 161 5.62 7.79 15.14
C LEU A 161 6.33 6.59 14.54
N ARG A 162 7.34 6.03 15.22
CA ARG A 162 8.03 4.82 14.77
C ARG A 162 7.07 3.62 14.73
N PRO A 163 6.29 3.28 15.77
CA PRO A 163 5.32 2.19 15.69
C PRO A 163 4.33 2.37 14.55
N PHE A 164 3.80 3.57 14.35
CA PHE A 164 2.85 3.86 13.28
C PHE A 164 3.50 3.75 11.88
N LEU A 165 4.61 4.45 11.66
CA LEU A 165 5.27 4.54 10.35
C LEU A 165 5.97 3.24 9.97
N SER A 166 6.40 2.42 10.94
CA SER A 166 6.92 1.07 10.67
C SER A 166 5.90 0.19 9.97
N GLY A 167 4.62 0.30 10.34
CA GLY A 167 3.54 -0.41 9.64
C GLY A 167 3.22 0.18 8.26
N VAL A 168 3.43 1.49 8.07
CA VAL A 168 3.17 2.16 6.78
C VAL A 168 4.25 1.84 5.74
N PHE A 169 5.52 1.80 6.14
CA PHE A 169 6.67 1.61 5.24
C PHE A 169 7.25 0.20 5.29
N LEU A 170 6.80 -0.63 6.20
CA LEU A 170 7.42 -1.91 6.56
C LEU A 170 8.92 -1.75 6.86
N ASP A 171 9.26 -0.65 7.54
CA ASP A 171 10.62 -0.20 7.85
C ASP A 171 10.69 0.32 9.29
N ARG A 172 11.19 -0.51 10.20
CA ARG A 172 11.29 -0.17 11.63
C ARG A 172 12.29 0.96 11.88
N GLU A 173 13.36 1.00 11.11
CA GLU A 173 14.42 1.99 11.30
C GLU A 173 14.08 3.37 10.75
N LEU A 174 12.96 3.49 10.02
CA LEU A 174 12.52 4.70 9.36
C LEU A 174 13.59 5.29 8.40
N THR A 175 14.30 4.40 7.72
CA THR A 175 15.30 4.75 6.70
C THR A 175 14.66 5.24 5.40
N THR A 176 13.38 5.04 5.24
CA THR A 176 12.59 5.47 4.08
C THR A 176 12.73 6.98 3.83
N SER A 177 12.79 7.38 2.56
CA SER A 177 12.90 8.78 2.10
C SER A 177 11.88 9.70 2.76
N ALA A 178 12.36 10.83 3.29
CA ALA A 178 11.53 11.89 3.86
C ALA A 178 10.58 12.52 2.83
N ARG A 179 10.95 12.56 1.56
CA ARG A 179 10.07 13.03 0.48
C ARG A 179 8.86 12.12 0.34
N PHE A 180 9.07 10.80 0.37
CA PHE A 180 7.99 9.83 0.32
C PHE A 180 7.12 9.88 1.59
N PHE A 181 7.73 9.93 2.78
CA PHE A 181 7.02 10.15 4.03
C PHE A 181 6.10 11.38 3.96
N GLN A 182 6.61 12.52 3.50
CA GLN A 182 5.82 13.75 3.40
C GLN A 182 4.65 13.62 2.42
N LEU A 183 4.79 12.89 1.30
CA LEU A 183 3.70 12.61 0.37
C LEU A 183 2.61 11.73 1.00
N VAL A 184 3.02 10.70 1.75
CA VAL A 184 2.09 9.81 2.48
C VAL A 184 1.39 10.59 3.59
N TRP A 185 2.12 11.37 4.38
CA TRP A 185 1.58 12.22 5.44
C TRP A 185 0.54 13.21 4.89
N ARG A 186 0.86 13.87 3.79
CA ARG A 186 -0.08 14.75 3.06
C ARG A 186 -1.37 14.02 2.66
N SER A 187 -1.27 12.76 2.26
CA SER A 187 -2.45 11.98 1.88
C SER A 187 -3.33 11.66 3.08
N PHE A 188 -2.74 11.36 4.23
CA PHE A 188 -3.49 11.17 5.50
C PHE A 188 -4.18 12.45 5.98
N LEU A 189 -3.57 13.61 5.75
CA LEU A 189 -4.19 14.90 6.07
C LEU A 189 -5.41 15.21 5.18
N ARG A 190 -5.48 14.64 3.97
CA ARG A 190 -6.50 14.97 2.97
C ARG A 190 -7.69 14.04 2.97
N SER A 191 -7.51 12.81 3.39
CA SER A 191 -8.58 11.82 3.42
C SER A 191 -8.33 10.75 4.48
N ALA A 192 -9.41 10.20 4.99
CA ALA A 192 -9.35 9.05 5.88
C ALA A 192 -8.85 7.80 5.12
N PRO A 193 -7.95 7.00 5.71
CA PRO A 193 -7.63 5.68 5.20
C PRO A 193 -8.89 4.82 5.10
N SER A 194 -8.97 3.95 4.10
CA SER A 194 -10.22 3.23 3.80
C SER A 194 -9.96 1.82 3.29
N LEU A 195 -10.99 0.97 3.34
CA LEU A 195 -11.03 -0.38 2.78
C LEU A 195 -12.24 -0.50 1.84
N PRO A 196 -12.08 -1.01 0.61
CA PRO A 196 -13.21 -1.36 -0.25
C PRO A 196 -14.06 -2.47 0.38
N ALA A 197 -15.40 -2.39 0.27
CA ALA A 197 -16.32 -3.35 0.90
C ALA A 197 -16.06 -4.80 0.49
N LEU A 198 -15.66 -5.03 -0.75
CA LEU A 198 -15.36 -6.36 -1.28
C LEU A 198 -13.87 -6.75 -1.17
N GLY A 199 -13.08 -6.02 -0.36
CA GLY A 199 -11.65 -6.21 -0.19
C GLY A 199 -10.81 -5.37 -1.16
N MET A 200 -9.52 -5.26 -0.87
CA MET A 200 -8.58 -4.47 -1.67
C MET A 200 -8.47 -4.95 -3.12
N GLY A 201 -8.69 -6.26 -3.36
CA GLY A 201 -8.71 -6.86 -4.70
C GLY A 201 -9.81 -6.32 -5.62
N GLU A 202 -10.81 -5.62 -5.08
CA GLU A 202 -11.86 -5.01 -5.89
C GLU A 202 -11.33 -3.85 -6.75
N LEU A 203 -10.31 -3.12 -6.27
CA LEU A 203 -9.69 -2.05 -7.06
C LEU A 203 -9.09 -2.54 -8.38
N PRO A 204 -8.19 -3.53 -8.43
CA PRO A 204 -7.69 -4.06 -9.69
C PRO A 204 -8.79 -4.73 -10.53
N ARG A 205 -9.76 -5.43 -9.92
CA ARG A 205 -10.88 -6.02 -10.67
C ARG A 205 -11.75 -4.96 -11.33
N GLN A 206 -11.99 -3.83 -10.67
CA GLN A 206 -12.72 -2.71 -11.26
C GLN A 206 -11.98 -2.15 -12.48
N LEU A 207 -10.65 -1.99 -12.41
CA LEU A 207 -9.85 -1.56 -13.56
C LEU A 207 -9.90 -2.59 -14.69
N ALA A 208 -9.79 -3.87 -14.39
CA ALA A 208 -9.85 -4.94 -15.38
C ALA A 208 -11.20 -4.96 -16.12
N ARG A 209 -12.32 -4.74 -15.40
CA ARG A 209 -13.66 -4.67 -16.01
C ARG A 209 -13.87 -3.53 -17.01
N THR A 210 -12.99 -2.52 -17.03
CA THR A 210 -13.03 -1.46 -18.05
C THR A 210 -12.39 -1.86 -19.37
N LEU A 211 -11.70 -2.99 -19.42
CA LEU A 211 -11.02 -3.52 -20.59
C LEU A 211 -11.89 -4.60 -21.28
N PRO A 212 -11.71 -4.82 -22.59
CA PRO A 212 -12.30 -5.99 -23.23
C PRO A 212 -11.84 -7.28 -22.54
N THR A 213 -12.73 -8.24 -22.39
CA THR A 213 -12.40 -9.55 -21.77
C THR A 213 -11.28 -10.28 -22.50
N SER A 214 -11.16 -10.10 -23.81
CA SER A 214 -10.08 -10.66 -24.63
C SER A 214 -8.73 -9.96 -24.46
N ALA A 215 -8.65 -8.86 -23.68
CA ALA A 215 -7.40 -8.13 -23.50
C ALA A 215 -6.52 -8.72 -22.39
N ILE A 216 -7.07 -9.51 -21.46
CA ILE A 216 -6.33 -10.05 -20.31
C ILE A 216 -6.21 -11.58 -20.47
N HIS A 217 -4.99 -12.07 -20.48
CA HIS A 217 -4.63 -13.48 -20.56
C HIS A 217 -4.02 -13.90 -19.22
N LEU A 218 -4.80 -14.60 -18.42
CA LEU A 218 -4.36 -15.20 -17.14
C LEU A 218 -3.56 -16.46 -17.39
N ASP A 219 -2.90 -16.99 -16.36
CA ASP A 219 -2.07 -18.19 -16.41
C ASP A 219 -1.06 -18.18 -17.57
N THR A 220 -0.57 -16.97 -17.93
CA THR A 220 0.31 -16.75 -19.08
C THR A 220 1.64 -16.11 -18.61
N PRO A 221 2.51 -16.88 -17.92
CA PRO A 221 3.78 -16.38 -17.42
C PRO A 221 4.75 -16.05 -18.56
N VAL A 222 5.35 -14.87 -18.51
CA VAL A 222 6.35 -14.40 -19.48
C VAL A 222 7.75 -14.77 -19.00
N GLU A 223 8.53 -15.38 -19.89
CA GLU A 223 9.91 -15.78 -19.63
C GLU A 223 10.92 -14.80 -20.22
N GLU A 224 10.63 -14.24 -21.41
CA GLU A 224 11.55 -13.37 -22.13
C GLU A 224 10.85 -12.16 -22.74
N VAL A 225 11.54 -11.01 -22.69
CA VAL A 225 11.13 -9.76 -23.35
C VAL A 225 12.28 -9.29 -24.25
N ARG A 226 12.00 -9.14 -25.54
CA ARG A 226 12.91 -8.60 -26.56
C ARG A 226 12.25 -7.44 -27.30
N PRO A 227 13.03 -6.60 -27.99
CA PRO A 227 12.45 -5.66 -28.95
C PRO A 227 11.50 -6.35 -29.93
N GLY A 228 10.27 -5.85 -30.02
CA GLY A 228 9.27 -6.34 -30.97
C GLY A 228 8.56 -7.64 -30.59
N ARG A 229 8.88 -8.28 -29.44
CA ARG A 229 8.23 -9.55 -29.04
C ARG A 229 8.35 -9.89 -27.57
N VAL A 230 7.41 -10.69 -27.11
CA VAL A 230 7.40 -11.34 -25.78
C VAL A 230 7.28 -12.85 -25.98
N ARG A 231 8.01 -13.67 -25.21
CA ARG A 231 7.86 -15.12 -25.19
C ARG A 231 7.37 -15.58 -23.82
N THR A 232 6.30 -16.38 -23.84
CA THR A 232 5.76 -17.00 -22.63
C THR A 232 6.57 -18.23 -22.22
N ALA A 233 6.42 -18.68 -20.99
CA ALA A 233 7.03 -19.93 -20.50
C ALA A 233 6.51 -21.16 -21.25
N GLY A 234 5.31 -21.11 -21.83
CA GLY A 234 4.76 -22.14 -22.72
C GLY A 234 5.33 -22.13 -24.15
N GLY A 235 6.27 -21.22 -24.45
CA GLY A 235 6.92 -21.09 -25.76
C GLY A 235 6.16 -20.25 -26.78
N GLU A 236 4.96 -19.76 -26.45
CA GLU A 236 4.19 -18.87 -27.34
C GLU A 236 4.90 -17.53 -27.51
N VAL A 237 4.91 -17.02 -28.74
CA VAL A 237 5.53 -15.72 -29.09
C VAL A 237 4.46 -14.71 -29.44
N TRP A 238 4.47 -13.59 -28.75
CA TRP A 238 3.58 -12.46 -28.93
C TRP A 238 4.33 -11.30 -29.59
N PRO A 239 4.13 -11.03 -30.87
CA PRO A 239 4.72 -9.86 -31.53
C PRO A 239 4.01 -8.59 -31.06
N ALA A 240 4.78 -7.50 -30.86
CA ALA A 240 4.26 -6.22 -30.43
C ALA A 240 5.14 -5.07 -30.90
N ARG A 241 4.55 -3.92 -31.26
CA ARG A 241 5.31 -2.69 -31.54
C ARG A 241 5.91 -2.08 -30.28
N ALA A 242 5.22 -2.27 -29.13
CA ALA A 242 5.69 -1.83 -27.83
C ALA A 242 5.45 -2.90 -26.76
N VAL A 243 6.37 -3.04 -25.82
CA VAL A 243 6.26 -3.95 -24.68
C VAL A 243 6.40 -3.19 -23.38
N VAL A 244 5.40 -3.29 -22.48
CA VAL A 244 5.41 -2.67 -21.16
C VAL A 244 5.59 -3.75 -20.10
N VAL A 245 6.74 -3.79 -19.43
CA VAL A 245 6.98 -4.69 -18.30
C VAL A 245 6.45 -4.03 -17.02
N ALA A 246 5.36 -4.59 -16.48
CA ALA A 246 4.61 -4.08 -15.34
C ALA A 246 4.56 -5.06 -14.16
N THR A 247 5.55 -5.95 -14.09
CA THR A 247 5.70 -6.95 -13.02
C THR A 247 6.22 -6.34 -11.72
N ASP A 248 6.38 -7.15 -10.69
CA ASP A 248 7.18 -6.75 -9.52
C ASP A 248 8.62 -6.41 -9.91
N GLY A 249 9.35 -5.69 -9.01
CA GLY A 249 10.68 -5.17 -9.33
C GLY A 249 11.74 -6.24 -9.58
N SER A 250 11.67 -7.42 -8.95
CA SER A 250 12.62 -8.51 -9.17
C SER A 250 12.41 -9.16 -10.54
N THR A 251 11.16 -9.43 -10.90
CA THR A 251 10.81 -9.94 -12.23
C THR A 251 11.14 -8.91 -13.32
N ALA A 252 10.86 -7.61 -13.07
CA ALA A 252 11.23 -6.55 -13.99
C ALA A 252 12.74 -6.49 -14.21
N ALA A 253 13.55 -6.61 -13.16
CA ALA A 253 15.01 -6.66 -13.25
C ALA A 253 15.48 -7.84 -14.11
N ARG A 254 14.92 -9.02 -13.89
CA ARG A 254 15.25 -10.23 -14.69
C ARG A 254 14.87 -10.08 -16.16
N LEU A 255 13.70 -9.51 -16.46
CA LEU A 255 13.21 -9.39 -17.84
C LEU A 255 13.84 -8.23 -18.63
N THR A 256 14.31 -7.19 -17.96
CA THR A 256 14.70 -5.94 -18.63
C THR A 256 16.13 -5.47 -18.31
N GLY A 257 16.77 -6.01 -17.29
CA GLY A 257 18.08 -5.57 -16.82
C GLY A 257 18.07 -4.28 -15.98
N VAL A 258 16.88 -3.75 -15.58
CA VAL A 258 16.81 -2.64 -14.62
C VAL A 258 17.32 -3.09 -13.25
N ALA A 259 17.81 -2.16 -12.44
CA ALA A 259 18.27 -2.48 -11.10
C ALA A 259 17.13 -3.08 -10.26
N GLU A 260 17.41 -4.21 -9.63
CA GLU A 260 16.48 -4.84 -8.69
C GLU A 260 16.35 -3.99 -7.42
N PRO A 261 15.13 -3.70 -6.95
CA PRO A 261 14.95 -2.98 -5.70
C PRO A 261 15.26 -3.88 -4.50
N ARG A 262 15.75 -3.30 -3.41
CA ARG A 262 15.69 -3.97 -2.11
C ARG A 262 14.23 -4.00 -1.66
N TRP A 263 13.87 -5.04 -0.89
CA TRP A 263 12.51 -5.27 -0.47
C TRP A 263 12.34 -5.14 1.04
N ASN A 264 11.25 -4.52 1.43
CA ASN A 264 10.70 -4.62 2.76
C ASN A 264 9.67 -5.75 2.76
N SER A 265 9.71 -6.61 3.77
CA SER A 265 8.81 -7.75 3.95
C SER A 265 7.75 -7.46 5.00
N GLY A 266 6.71 -8.27 5.01
CA GLY A 266 5.69 -8.23 6.04
C GLY A 266 4.96 -9.56 6.17
N THR A 267 4.45 -9.81 7.36
CA THR A 267 3.57 -10.95 7.65
C THR A 267 2.27 -10.41 8.23
N THR A 268 1.13 -10.85 7.72
CA THR A 268 -0.17 -10.50 8.25
C THR A 268 -0.90 -11.76 8.71
N TRP A 269 -1.40 -11.71 9.93
CA TRP A 269 -2.26 -12.71 10.54
C TRP A 269 -3.69 -12.19 10.58
N TYR A 270 -4.65 -13.08 10.37
CA TYR A 270 -6.07 -12.82 10.55
C TYR A 270 -6.65 -13.75 11.61
N PHE A 271 -7.36 -13.17 12.57
CA PHE A 271 -8.01 -13.90 13.66
C PHE A 271 -9.50 -13.58 13.69
N ALA A 272 -10.32 -14.58 14.02
CA ALA A 272 -11.75 -14.45 14.24
C ALA A 272 -12.07 -14.59 15.73
N PRO A 273 -11.97 -13.53 16.55
CA PRO A 273 -12.35 -13.60 17.96
C PRO A 273 -13.86 -13.81 18.10
N PRO A 274 -14.34 -14.45 19.20
CA PRO A 274 -15.76 -14.71 19.42
C PRO A 274 -16.59 -13.42 19.61
N ARG A 275 -15.91 -12.33 19.94
CA ARG A 275 -16.49 -10.97 20.02
C ARG A 275 -15.43 -9.96 19.59
N SER A 276 -15.89 -8.85 18.99
CA SER A 276 -15.00 -7.75 18.66
C SER A 276 -14.28 -7.21 19.91
N PRO A 277 -12.92 -7.25 19.94
CA PRO A 277 -12.16 -6.77 21.09
C PRO A 277 -12.12 -5.24 21.18
N LEU A 278 -12.45 -4.55 20.09
CA LEU A 278 -12.47 -3.10 20.01
C LEU A 278 -13.49 -2.66 18.95
N ARG A 279 -14.54 -1.96 19.38
CA ARG A 279 -15.62 -1.46 18.50
C ARG A 279 -15.32 -0.05 17.97
N GLU A 280 -14.13 0.11 17.37
CA GLU A 280 -13.70 1.37 16.79
C GLU A 280 -12.90 1.10 15.51
N PRO A 281 -13.16 1.84 14.42
CA PRO A 281 -12.46 1.69 13.16
C PRO A 281 -11.10 2.43 13.21
N VAL A 282 -10.17 1.90 13.99
CA VAL A 282 -8.83 2.50 14.19
C VAL A 282 -7.72 1.46 14.06
N ILE A 283 -6.53 1.94 13.75
CA ILE A 283 -5.29 1.18 13.89
C ILE A 283 -4.83 1.25 15.35
N VAL A 284 -4.43 0.12 15.90
CA VAL A 284 -3.80 0.00 17.22
C VAL A 284 -2.31 -0.22 17.02
N ILE A 285 -1.49 0.56 17.72
CA ILE A 285 -0.03 0.47 17.73
C ILE A 285 0.50 0.26 19.15
N ASP A 286 1.67 -0.34 19.25
CA ASP A 286 2.35 -0.62 20.50
C ASP A 286 3.37 0.48 20.84
N ALA A 287 3.12 1.28 21.89
CA ALA A 287 4.05 2.32 22.35
C ALA A 287 5.43 1.77 22.77
N ARG A 288 5.56 0.48 23.01
CA ARG A 288 6.81 -0.20 23.39
C ARG A 288 7.61 -0.69 22.18
N GLY A 289 7.09 -0.54 20.97
CA GLY A 289 7.73 -1.04 19.77
C GLY A 289 7.77 -2.56 19.70
N GLY A 290 6.70 -3.24 20.14
CA GLY A 290 6.58 -4.70 20.12
C GLY A 290 6.63 -5.31 18.72
N PRO A 291 6.56 -6.65 18.62
CA PRO A 291 6.75 -7.37 17.37
C PRO A 291 5.60 -7.17 16.38
N VAL A 292 4.37 -6.93 16.85
CA VAL A 292 3.21 -6.54 16.03
C VAL A 292 3.26 -5.03 15.83
N VAL A 293 3.52 -4.60 14.59
CA VAL A 293 3.67 -3.16 14.26
C VAL A 293 2.33 -2.43 14.16
N ASN A 294 1.29 -3.14 13.74
CA ASN A 294 -0.08 -2.63 13.79
C ASN A 294 -1.09 -3.78 13.88
N THR A 295 -2.25 -3.47 14.40
CA THR A 295 -3.43 -4.36 14.38
C THR A 295 -4.69 -3.52 14.25
N SER A 296 -5.74 -4.09 13.70
CA SER A 296 -7.05 -3.46 13.59
C SER A 296 -8.15 -4.52 13.58
N VAL A 297 -9.31 -4.18 14.10
CA VAL A 297 -10.54 -4.95 13.86
C VAL A 297 -11.10 -4.50 12.52
N VAL A 298 -10.68 -5.15 11.43
CA VAL A 298 -11.04 -4.73 10.06
C VAL A 298 -12.54 -4.80 9.78
N SER A 299 -13.26 -5.69 10.46
CA SER A 299 -14.74 -5.76 10.41
C SER A 299 -15.44 -4.57 11.07
N GLU A 300 -14.78 -3.80 11.95
CA GLU A 300 -15.32 -2.54 12.48
C GLU A 300 -15.09 -1.37 11.52
N VAL A 301 -14.11 -1.49 10.65
CA VAL A 301 -13.85 -0.51 9.56
C VAL A 301 -14.80 -0.76 8.41
N CYS A 302 -14.94 -2.02 8.02
CA CYS A 302 -15.80 -2.47 6.94
C CYS A 302 -16.48 -3.78 7.34
N PRO A 303 -17.77 -3.75 7.72
CA PRO A 303 -18.50 -4.94 8.19
C PRO A 303 -18.52 -6.10 7.19
N ALA A 304 -18.45 -5.80 5.89
CA ALA A 304 -18.41 -6.81 4.84
C ALA A 304 -17.18 -7.71 4.84
N TYR A 305 -16.13 -7.39 5.64
CA TYR A 305 -14.95 -8.25 5.78
C TYR A 305 -15.20 -9.52 6.62
N ALA A 306 -16.29 -9.58 7.37
CA ALA A 306 -16.64 -10.74 8.18
C ALA A 306 -18.08 -11.18 7.93
N PRO A 307 -18.43 -12.45 8.17
CA PRO A 307 -19.81 -12.89 8.20
C PRO A 307 -20.63 -12.10 9.24
N PRO A 308 -21.96 -11.97 9.08
CA PRO A 308 -22.82 -11.27 10.03
C PRO A 308 -22.61 -11.76 11.48
N GLY A 309 -22.35 -10.85 12.40
CA GLY A 309 -22.11 -11.14 13.81
C GLY A 309 -20.69 -11.62 14.16
N ALA A 310 -19.84 -11.89 13.18
CA ALA A 310 -18.43 -12.24 13.38
C ALA A 310 -17.54 -11.00 13.43
N ALA A 311 -16.36 -11.15 14.01
CA ALA A 311 -15.32 -10.14 14.03
C ALA A 311 -14.05 -10.66 13.34
N LEU A 312 -13.33 -9.77 12.63
CA LEU A 312 -12.07 -10.07 12.00
C LEU A 312 -10.99 -9.09 12.47
N VAL A 313 -9.93 -9.62 13.05
CA VAL A 313 -8.76 -8.87 13.51
C VAL A 313 -7.59 -9.16 12.59
N SER A 314 -6.97 -8.11 12.03
CA SER A 314 -5.67 -8.20 11.36
C SER A 314 -4.54 -7.85 12.32
N ALA A 315 -3.38 -8.52 12.20
CA ALA A 315 -2.17 -8.19 12.92
C ALA A 315 -0.97 -8.29 11.98
N SER A 316 -0.17 -7.22 11.89
CA SER A 316 0.97 -7.15 10.99
C SER A 316 2.29 -7.15 11.76
N ALA A 317 3.27 -7.86 11.22
CA ALA A 317 4.65 -7.89 11.68
C ALA A 317 5.59 -7.68 10.49
N LEU A 318 6.84 -7.23 10.74
CA LEU A 318 7.84 -7.02 9.69
C LEU A 318 8.62 -8.29 9.35
N THR A 319 8.54 -9.28 10.22
CA THR A 319 9.19 -10.59 10.09
C THR A 319 8.19 -11.70 10.38
N ALA A 320 8.54 -12.92 9.99
CA ALA A 320 7.79 -14.09 10.43
C ALA A 320 7.90 -14.22 11.96
N LEU A 321 6.76 -14.36 12.62
CA LEU A 321 6.66 -14.54 14.06
C LEU A 321 5.98 -15.87 14.38
N PRO A 322 6.31 -16.52 15.50
CA PRO A 322 5.49 -17.59 16.04
C PRO A 322 4.08 -17.07 16.39
N GLU A 323 3.07 -17.89 16.13
CA GLU A 323 1.67 -17.54 16.44
C GLU A 323 1.48 -17.15 17.91
N THR A 324 2.16 -17.84 18.82
CA THR A 324 2.11 -17.59 20.27
C THR A 324 2.59 -16.17 20.64
N GLU A 325 3.56 -15.61 19.91
CA GLU A 325 4.02 -14.23 20.12
C GLU A 325 2.99 -13.22 19.61
N VAL A 326 2.41 -13.49 18.45
CA VAL A 326 1.33 -12.63 17.91
C VAL A 326 0.15 -12.61 18.86
N ARG A 327 -0.31 -13.75 19.34
CA ARG A 327 -1.41 -13.86 20.32
C ARG A 327 -1.10 -13.12 21.63
N ARG A 328 0.11 -13.25 22.15
CA ARG A 328 0.56 -12.53 23.36
C ARG A 328 0.52 -11.02 23.13
N ALA A 329 1.00 -10.55 21.98
CA ALA A 329 0.95 -9.14 21.60
C ALA A 329 -0.50 -8.64 21.49
N LEU A 330 -1.38 -9.36 20.79
CA LEU A 330 -2.80 -9.01 20.66
C LEU A 330 -3.52 -8.99 22.01
N GLY A 331 -3.25 -9.99 22.88
CA GLY A 331 -3.81 -10.04 24.23
C GLY A 331 -3.48 -8.79 25.04
N ARG A 332 -2.24 -8.30 24.93
CA ARG A 332 -1.80 -7.08 25.58
C ARG A 332 -2.41 -5.82 24.94
N LEU A 333 -2.38 -5.70 23.60
CA LEU A 333 -2.85 -4.54 22.87
C LEU A 333 -4.36 -4.31 23.03
N TYR A 334 -5.15 -5.38 23.05
CA TYR A 334 -6.59 -5.34 23.22
C TYR A 334 -7.07 -5.58 24.66
N ARG A 335 -6.14 -5.91 25.58
CA ARG A 335 -6.44 -6.22 27.00
C ARG A 335 -7.46 -7.34 27.15
N THR A 336 -7.26 -8.42 26.42
CA THR A 336 -8.15 -9.56 26.38
C THR A 336 -7.35 -10.86 26.22
N ASP A 337 -7.96 -11.97 26.50
CA ASP A 337 -7.35 -13.27 26.20
C ASP A 337 -7.47 -13.59 24.70
N ALA A 338 -6.37 -13.49 23.98
CA ALA A 338 -6.28 -13.84 22.56
C ALA A 338 -5.78 -15.27 22.31
N THR A 339 -5.52 -16.07 23.36
CA THR A 339 -4.92 -17.40 23.23
C THR A 339 -5.78 -18.39 22.44
N ARG A 340 -7.09 -18.21 22.48
CA ARG A 340 -8.10 -19.08 21.83
C ARG A 340 -8.74 -18.47 20.60
N TRP A 341 -8.27 -17.33 20.10
CA TRP A 341 -8.84 -16.77 18.88
C TRP A 341 -8.53 -17.68 17.67
N PRO A 342 -9.52 -18.15 16.93
CA PRO A 342 -9.26 -18.92 15.70
C PRO A 342 -8.39 -18.11 14.74
N VAL A 343 -7.35 -18.75 14.18
CA VAL A 343 -6.60 -18.21 13.04
C VAL A 343 -7.41 -18.50 11.78
N VAL A 344 -7.69 -17.47 10.99
CA VAL A 344 -8.36 -17.63 9.70
C VAL A 344 -7.35 -17.79 8.58
N ALA A 345 -6.29 -16.97 8.60
CA ALA A 345 -5.21 -17.07 7.61
C ALA A 345 -3.94 -16.37 8.11
N ARG A 346 -2.82 -16.71 7.42
CA ARG A 346 -1.53 -16.06 7.55
C ARG A 346 -0.93 -15.84 6.17
N TYR A 347 -0.47 -14.63 5.90
CA TYR A 347 0.21 -14.25 4.66
C TYR A 347 1.61 -13.76 4.96
N GLU A 348 2.61 -14.43 4.41
CA GLU A 348 4.00 -13.99 4.41
C GLU A 348 4.34 -13.39 3.06
N ILE A 349 4.79 -12.15 3.04
CA ILE A 349 5.04 -11.40 1.82
C ILE A 349 6.47 -10.90 1.85
N ALA A 350 7.37 -11.65 1.23
CA ALA A 350 8.80 -11.33 1.17
C ALA A 350 9.07 -10.04 0.38
N HIS A 351 8.32 -9.82 -0.71
CA HIS A 351 8.43 -8.65 -1.59
C HIS A 351 7.22 -7.73 -1.43
N ALA A 352 6.97 -7.27 -0.18
CA ALA A 352 5.78 -6.47 0.11
C ALA A 352 5.88 -5.05 -0.46
N LEU A 353 6.97 -4.34 -0.17
CA LEU A 353 7.21 -2.98 -0.66
C LEU A 353 8.66 -2.81 -1.12
N PRO A 354 8.91 -2.17 -2.28
CA PRO A 354 10.26 -1.71 -2.64
C PRO A 354 10.78 -0.73 -1.59
N ALA A 355 11.99 -0.96 -1.06
CA ALA A 355 12.62 -0.04 -0.13
C ALA A 355 13.00 1.28 -0.83
N MET A 356 12.82 2.39 -0.15
CA MET A 356 13.06 3.74 -0.67
C MET A 356 14.04 4.54 0.21
N PRO A 357 15.29 4.08 0.44
CA PRO A 357 16.26 4.86 1.21
C PRO A 357 16.72 6.10 0.43
N PRO A 358 17.03 7.23 1.12
CA PRO A 358 17.58 8.42 0.47
C PRO A 358 19.04 8.18 0.01
N PRO A 359 19.50 8.87 -1.05
CA PRO A 359 18.71 9.70 -1.95
C PRO A 359 17.84 8.83 -2.85
N HIS A 360 16.52 9.10 -2.90
CA HIS A 360 15.60 8.29 -3.70
C HIS A 360 14.96 9.12 -4.81
N GLU A 361 15.08 8.64 -6.02
CA GLU A 361 14.39 9.23 -7.16
C GLU A 361 12.94 8.75 -7.20
N LEU A 362 12.01 9.65 -6.88
CA LEU A 362 10.57 9.34 -6.78
C LEU A 362 9.92 9.00 -8.13
N ARG A 363 10.53 9.40 -9.24
CA ARG A 363 10.04 9.12 -10.59
C ARG A 363 11.18 8.70 -11.48
N ARG A 364 11.36 7.40 -11.65
CA ARG A 364 12.39 6.84 -12.53
C ARG A 364 11.87 6.76 -13.95
N GLU A 365 12.82 6.83 -14.93
CA GLU A 365 12.52 6.72 -16.35
C GLU A 365 11.77 5.40 -16.65
N VAL A 366 10.78 5.49 -17.53
CA VAL A 366 9.96 4.33 -17.94
C VAL A 366 10.37 3.76 -19.29
N ARG A 367 11.06 4.55 -20.14
CA ARG A 367 11.57 4.09 -21.43
C ARG A 367 12.87 3.31 -21.25
N LEU A 368 12.98 2.17 -21.91
CA LEU A 368 14.19 1.34 -21.94
C LEU A 368 14.86 1.34 -23.32
N GLY A 369 14.25 2.01 -24.30
CA GLY A 369 14.66 1.95 -25.73
C GLY A 369 14.05 0.77 -26.47
N ASP A 370 14.17 0.83 -27.79
CA ASP A 370 13.74 -0.23 -28.72
C ASP A 370 12.27 -0.71 -28.50
N GLY A 371 11.36 0.22 -28.24
CA GLY A 371 9.95 -0.09 -28.00
C GLY A 371 9.67 -0.82 -26.68
N ARG A 372 10.62 -0.81 -25.73
CA ARG A 372 10.45 -1.43 -24.41
C ARG A 372 10.27 -0.38 -23.31
N TYR A 373 9.37 -0.70 -22.37
CA TYR A 373 9.03 0.17 -21.24
C TYR A 373 8.94 -0.63 -19.95
N VAL A 374 9.12 0.04 -18.83
CA VAL A 374 8.99 -0.57 -17.50
C VAL A 374 8.18 0.34 -16.58
N CYS A 375 7.27 -0.24 -15.79
CA CYS A 375 6.52 0.46 -14.77
C CYS A 375 6.30 -0.43 -13.53
N GLY A 376 5.84 0.17 -12.46
CA GLY A 376 5.64 -0.46 -11.16
C GLY A 376 5.87 0.55 -10.04
N ASP A 377 5.55 0.19 -8.82
CA ASP A 377 5.84 1.00 -7.64
C ASP A 377 7.37 1.18 -7.40
N HIS A 378 8.18 0.26 -7.89
CA HIS A 378 9.64 0.37 -7.89
C HIS A 378 10.19 1.42 -8.88
N ARG A 379 9.36 1.97 -9.77
CA ARG A 379 9.69 3.06 -10.72
C ARG A 379 9.09 4.40 -10.33
N ASP A 380 8.36 4.43 -9.20
CA ASP A 380 7.69 5.60 -8.62
C ASP A 380 7.74 5.50 -7.10
N THR A 381 6.71 5.93 -6.39
CA THR A 381 6.59 5.71 -4.94
C THR A 381 6.12 4.29 -4.64
N SER A 382 6.64 3.68 -3.58
CA SER A 382 6.30 2.34 -3.08
C SER A 382 4.88 2.33 -2.48
N SER A 383 3.87 2.42 -3.35
CA SER A 383 2.45 2.58 -2.96
C SER A 383 1.52 2.26 -4.12
N LEU A 384 0.21 2.08 -3.82
CA LEU A 384 -0.86 1.97 -4.84
C LEU A 384 -0.83 3.18 -5.81
N GLN A 385 -0.61 4.39 -5.26
CA GLN A 385 -0.48 5.62 -6.05
C GLN A 385 0.68 5.53 -7.05
N GLY A 386 1.85 5.09 -6.58
CA GLY A 386 3.05 4.98 -7.42
C GLY A 386 2.90 3.92 -8.51
N ALA A 387 2.33 2.76 -8.18
CA ALA A 387 2.05 1.72 -9.15
C ALA A 387 1.14 2.24 -10.28
N LEU A 388 -0.02 2.81 -9.93
CA LEU A 388 -0.96 3.38 -10.90
C LEU A 388 -0.35 4.54 -11.71
N ALA A 389 0.38 5.44 -11.06
CA ALA A 389 0.98 6.61 -11.70
C ALA A 389 2.08 6.22 -12.70
N SER A 390 2.93 5.25 -12.34
CA SER A 390 3.99 4.77 -13.23
C SER A 390 3.43 4.02 -14.43
N GLY A 391 2.38 3.20 -14.25
CA GLY A 391 1.70 2.51 -15.35
C GLY A 391 1.09 3.50 -16.36
N ALA A 392 0.32 4.48 -15.85
CA ALA A 392 -0.22 5.52 -16.72
C ALA A 392 0.87 6.40 -17.38
N ARG A 393 2.04 6.55 -16.76
CA ARG A 393 3.18 7.25 -17.36
C ARG A 393 3.83 6.43 -18.47
N ALA A 394 4.00 5.11 -18.27
CA ALA A 394 4.51 4.21 -19.31
C ALA A 394 3.57 4.19 -20.52
N ALA A 395 2.27 4.09 -20.33
CA ALA A 395 1.30 4.13 -21.42
C ALA A 395 1.38 5.44 -22.23
N ARG A 396 1.48 6.60 -21.57
CA ARG A 396 1.66 7.88 -22.27
C ARG A 396 2.97 7.95 -23.06
N ALA A 397 4.05 7.32 -22.54
CA ALA A 397 5.31 7.21 -23.26
C ALA A 397 5.15 6.34 -24.52
N VAL A 398 4.45 5.21 -24.42
CA VAL A 398 4.10 4.35 -25.57
C VAL A 398 3.32 5.13 -26.62
N LEU A 399 2.24 5.84 -26.21
CA LEU A 399 1.44 6.64 -27.13
C LEU A 399 2.26 7.66 -27.90
N ALA A 400 3.10 8.43 -27.20
CA ALA A 400 3.96 9.42 -27.83
C ALA A 400 4.97 8.81 -28.84
N ASP A 401 5.43 7.59 -28.58
CA ASP A 401 6.42 6.91 -29.42
C ASP A 401 5.75 6.12 -30.59
N LEU A 402 4.46 5.78 -30.48
CA LEU A 402 3.70 5.15 -31.56
C LEU A 402 3.23 6.16 -32.61
N ASP A 403 3.05 7.44 -32.20
CA ASP A 403 2.63 8.56 -33.08
C ASP A 403 3.81 9.20 -33.81
N SER A 404 5.05 8.86 -33.46
CA SER A 404 6.31 9.37 -34.07
C SER A 404 6.84 8.42 -35.14
#